data_29e2d0ea43cf424852122a6826978156
#
_entry.id   29e2d0ea43cf424852122a6826978156
#
_cell.length_a   1.000
_cell.length_b   1.000
_cell.length_c   1.000
_cell.angle_alpha   90.00
_cell.angle_beta   90.00
_cell.angle_gamma   90.00
#
_symmetry.space_group_name_H-M   'P 1'
#
loop_
_entity.id
_entity.type
_entity.pdbx_description
1 polymer ?
#
loop_
_entity_poly.entity_id
_entity_poly.type
_entity_poly.pdbx_seq_one_letter_code
_entity_poly.pdbx_strand_id
1 'polypeptide(L)'
;MLVLFEGDFGARQTQRFIEEMLHVGHWSWDLDTGAMQWSRGLMDLFGIEPGSVRPCYAEFEKSIHPDDRVAQGDIEQMLRSSIAIEREFRIVNSSGRIRWISIKAEPIGGIAVSPNRAAGICCDITRHREELQLLQRSELRLQTIGRLTDSLFWIAKPDGRLSEFLNLPEDARSPEMVRPSWDQLIHGDDRETFSAAWRHAIETRQNLSVEHRLQMPEGAFVSYWSKAAPWMNPSGQIKEWIGISRNLSQLNQRPSPTIHALTGIQVRSARAILNWSVDRLSQEAGVRPGTIRRLEEINAGLTTDEPEVSAIEKTLSGAGVEFTFYLDGKPGVRPR
;
A
#
# COMPACT_ATOMS: atom_id res chain seq x y z
N MET A 1 -16.82 1.72 -33.84
CA MET A 1 -16.74 2.27 -35.22
C MET A 1 -15.37 1.85 -35.76
N LEU A 2 -15.34 0.69 -36.43
CA LEU A 2 -14.13 0.19 -37.13
C LEU A 2 -13.97 1.01 -38.40
N VAL A 3 -12.98 1.89 -38.43
CA VAL A 3 -12.52 2.53 -39.66
C VAL A 3 -11.67 1.48 -40.38
N LEU A 4 -12.26 0.86 -41.39
CA LEU A 4 -11.53 0.05 -42.35
C LEU A 4 -10.55 0.98 -43.08
N PHE A 5 -9.24 0.78 -42.89
CA PHE A 5 -8.21 1.41 -43.70
C PHE A 5 -8.23 0.74 -45.08
N GLU A 6 -8.98 1.31 -46.02
CA GLU A 6 -8.84 1.05 -47.44
C GLU A 6 -7.63 1.85 -47.95
N GLY A 7 -6.47 1.25 -47.83
CA GLY A 7 -5.20 1.66 -48.45
C GLY A 7 -4.29 0.47 -48.45
N ASP A 8 -3.65 0.21 -49.56
CA ASP A 8 -2.73 -0.90 -49.77
C ASP A 8 -1.46 -0.72 -48.89
N PHE A 9 -1.66 -0.86 -47.58
CA PHE A 9 -0.56 -0.99 -46.63
C PHE A 9 0.05 -2.35 -46.84
N GLY A 10 1.19 -2.36 -47.58
CA GLY A 10 1.92 -3.60 -47.78
C GLY A 10 2.15 -4.34 -46.47
N ALA A 11 2.04 -5.66 -46.46
CA ALA A 11 2.13 -6.51 -45.28
C ALA A 11 3.29 -6.14 -44.32
N ARG A 12 4.41 -5.69 -44.86
CA ARG A 12 5.57 -5.21 -44.08
C ARG A 12 5.30 -3.90 -43.31
N GLN A 13 4.54 -2.98 -43.90
CA GLN A 13 4.20 -1.72 -43.22
C GLN A 13 3.17 -1.95 -42.09
N THR A 14 2.18 -2.79 -42.33
CA THR A 14 1.21 -3.20 -41.32
C THR A 14 1.90 -3.90 -40.14
N GLN A 15 2.81 -4.83 -40.44
CA GLN A 15 3.57 -5.53 -39.41
C GLN A 15 4.42 -4.57 -38.58
N ARG A 16 5.14 -3.65 -39.23
CA ARG A 16 5.94 -2.63 -38.53
C ARG A 16 5.07 -1.73 -37.65
N PHE A 17 3.92 -1.31 -38.12
CA PHE A 17 2.96 -0.51 -37.34
C PHE A 17 2.48 -1.28 -36.11
N ILE A 18 2.18 -2.56 -36.24
CA ILE A 18 1.78 -3.41 -35.10
C ILE A 18 2.93 -3.54 -34.09
N GLU A 19 4.16 -3.78 -34.55
CA GLU A 19 5.33 -3.87 -33.69
C GLU A 19 5.57 -2.59 -32.89
N GLU A 20 5.50 -1.43 -33.56
CA GLU A 20 5.68 -0.12 -32.92
C GLU A 20 4.54 0.21 -31.95
N MET A 21 3.27 -0.04 -32.33
CA MET A 21 2.12 0.25 -31.48
C MET A 21 2.01 -0.62 -30.23
N LEU A 22 2.37 -1.89 -30.37
CA LEU A 22 2.26 -2.86 -29.26
C LEU A 22 3.57 -3.07 -28.52
N HIS A 23 4.66 -2.40 -28.95
CA HIS A 23 6.00 -2.62 -28.40
C HIS A 23 6.38 -4.10 -28.39
N VAL A 24 6.18 -4.77 -29.52
CA VAL A 24 6.49 -6.19 -29.70
C VAL A 24 7.54 -6.39 -30.78
N GLY A 25 8.27 -7.47 -30.65
CA GLY A 25 9.14 -7.98 -31.69
C GLY A 25 8.93 -9.46 -31.90
N HIS A 26 9.18 -9.97 -33.09
CA HIS A 26 9.08 -11.38 -33.37
C HIS A 26 10.40 -11.92 -33.91
N TRP A 27 10.56 -13.23 -33.80
CA TRP A 27 11.73 -13.94 -34.27
C TRP A 27 11.34 -15.33 -34.77
N SER A 28 12.18 -15.89 -35.60
CA SER A 28 12.12 -17.29 -35.96
C SER A 28 13.50 -17.92 -35.81
N TRP A 29 13.53 -19.22 -35.54
CA TRP A 29 14.73 -20.00 -35.29
C TRP A 29 14.65 -21.32 -36.07
N ASP A 30 15.64 -21.55 -36.94
CA ASP A 30 15.86 -22.84 -37.57
C ASP A 30 16.74 -23.66 -36.62
N LEU A 31 16.15 -24.68 -36.01
CA LEU A 31 16.79 -25.50 -35.00
C LEU A 31 17.90 -26.40 -35.54
N ASP A 32 17.84 -26.74 -36.85
CA ASP A 32 18.85 -27.62 -37.48
C ASP A 32 20.11 -26.84 -37.84
N THR A 33 19.96 -25.64 -38.32
CA THR A 33 21.11 -24.78 -38.73
C THR A 33 21.55 -23.80 -37.64
N GLY A 34 20.75 -23.60 -36.58
CA GLY A 34 20.97 -22.59 -35.54
C GLY A 34 20.70 -21.16 -36.03
N ALA A 35 20.25 -20.97 -37.28
CA ALA A 35 20.02 -19.63 -37.84
C ALA A 35 18.74 -19.00 -37.26
N MET A 36 18.84 -17.74 -36.86
CA MET A 36 17.71 -16.95 -36.42
C MET A 36 17.41 -15.78 -37.34
N GLN A 37 16.17 -15.37 -37.39
CA GLN A 37 15.73 -14.12 -37.99
C GLN A 37 15.02 -13.28 -36.93
N TRP A 38 15.32 -12.01 -36.87
CA TRP A 38 14.76 -11.05 -35.94
C TRP A 38 14.02 -9.95 -36.68
N SER A 39 12.86 -9.60 -36.21
CA SER A 39 12.16 -8.44 -36.73
C SER A 39 12.82 -7.13 -36.28
N ARG A 40 12.46 -6.04 -36.94
CA ARG A 40 12.89 -4.71 -36.53
C ARG A 40 12.44 -4.39 -35.09
N GLY A 41 11.18 -4.69 -34.78
CA GLY A 41 10.66 -4.48 -33.43
C GLY A 41 11.45 -5.23 -32.36
N LEU A 42 11.93 -6.45 -32.63
CA LEU A 42 12.79 -7.19 -31.70
C LEU A 42 14.14 -6.48 -31.50
N MET A 43 14.77 -6.05 -32.57
CA MET A 43 16.03 -5.32 -32.48
C MET A 43 15.89 -4.02 -31.69
N ASP A 44 14.81 -3.28 -31.93
CA ASP A 44 14.50 -2.03 -31.20
C ASP A 44 14.20 -2.30 -29.69
N LEU A 45 13.52 -3.40 -29.35
CA LEU A 45 13.32 -3.82 -27.96
C LEU A 45 14.64 -4.07 -27.24
N PHE A 46 15.57 -4.75 -27.89
CA PHE A 46 16.86 -5.12 -27.31
C PHE A 46 17.91 -4.00 -27.45
N GLY A 47 17.60 -2.92 -28.16
CA GLY A 47 18.54 -1.81 -28.41
C GLY A 47 19.68 -2.20 -29.33
N ILE A 48 19.43 -3.09 -30.28
CA ILE A 48 20.39 -3.61 -31.27
C ILE A 48 20.18 -2.87 -32.58
N GLU A 49 21.22 -2.24 -33.10
CA GLU A 49 21.14 -1.60 -34.40
C GLU A 49 21.03 -2.66 -35.52
N PRO A 50 20.12 -2.48 -36.47
CA PRO A 50 19.99 -3.39 -37.61
C PRO A 50 21.29 -3.52 -38.41
N GLY A 51 21.71 -4.77 -38.59
CA GLY A 51 22.97 -5.07 -39.32
C GLY A 51 24.23 -5.02 -38.46
N SER A 52 24.15 -4.61 -37.18
CA SER A 52 25.31 -4.60 -36.27
C SER A 52 25.72 -5.99 -35.82
N VAL A 53 24.76 -6.92 -35.74
CA VAL A 53 25.00 -8.30 -35.31
C VAL A 53 24.28 -9.29 -36.23
N ARG A 54 24.81 -10.51 -36.31
CA ARG A 54 24.10 -11.64 -36.96
C ARG A 54 23.15 -12.25 -35.97
N PRO A 55 21.84 -12.31 -36.27
CA PRO A 55 20.87 -12.92 -35.37
C PRO A 55 21.20 -14.37 -35.02
N CYS A 56 21.42 -14.65 -33.73
CA CYS A 56 21.64 -15.99 -33.19
C CYS A 56 21.31 -16.00 -31.69
N TYR A 57 21.17 -17.21 -31.12
CA TYR A 57 20.82 -17.34 -29.69
C TYR A 57 21.85 -16.68 -28.76
N ALA A 58 23.14 -16.79 -29.06
CA ALA A 58 24.20 -16.20 -28.26
C ALA A 58 24.11 -14.67 -28.16
N GLU A 59 23.74 -13.99 -29.25
CA GLU A 59 23.54 -12.54 -29.25
C GLU A 59 22.25 -12.16 -28.48
N PHE A 60 21.20 -12.98 -28.58
CA PHE A 60 19.99 -12.83 -27.79
C PHE A 60 20.28 -12.98 -26.28
N GLU A 61 21.01 -14.03 -25.90
CA GLU A 61 21.37 -14.32 -24.50
C GLU A 61 22.22 -13.22 -23.86
N LYS A 62 23.11 -12.57 -24.62
CA LYS A 62 23.93 -11.45 -24.11
C LYS A 62 23.10 -10.31 -23.55
N SER A 63 21.95 -10.05 -24.17
CA SER A 63 21.02 -9.00 -23.72
C SER A 63 20.22 -9.39 -22.48
N ILE A 64 20.13 -10.69 -22.16
CA ILE A 64 19.41 -11.18 -21.00
C ILE A 64 20.22 -10.93 -19.72
N HIS A 65 19.54 -10.47 -18.66
CA HIS A 65 20.16 -10.32 -17.34
C HIS A 65 20.79 -11.66 -16.89
N PRO A 66 22.00 -11.68 -16.32
CA PRO A 66 22.72 -12.92 -15.99
C PRO A 66 21.88 -13.94 -15.21
N ASP A 67 21.11 -13.48 -14.20
CA ASP A 67 20.29 -14.37 -13.37
C ASP A 67 19.13 -15.04 -14.12
N ASP A 68 18.72 -14.49 -15.27
CA ASP A 68 17.55 -14.94 -16.02
C ASP A 68 17.93 -15.80 -17.25
N ARG A 69 19.23 -15.99 -17.48
CA ARG A 69 19.74 -16.77 -18.62
C ARG A 69 19.40 -18.25 -18.48
N VAL A 70 19.12 -18.88 -19.61
CA VAL A 70 18.91 -20.33 -19.73
C VAL A 70 19.79 -20.85 -20.84
N ALA A 71 20.38 -22.00 -20.65
CA ALA A 71 21.26 -22.58 -21.66
C ALA A 71 20.52 -22.83 -22.97
N GLN A 72 21.18 -22.54 -24.10
CA GLN A 72 20.61 -22.71 -25.43
C GLN A 72 20.08 -24.15 -25.66
N GLY A 73 20.83 -25.15 -25.20
CA GLY A 73 20.46 -26.56 -25.38
C GLY A 73 19.16 -26.93 -24.70
N ASP A 74 18.86 -26.33 -23.53
CA ASP A 74 17.61 -26.60 -22.80
C ASP A 74 16.41 -26.03 -23.57
N ILE A 75 16.55 -24.83 -24.11
CA ILE A 75 15.54 -24.17 -24.93
C ILE A 75 15.28 -24.95 -26.22
N GLU A 76 16.36 -25.35 -26.91
CA GLU A 76 16.28 -26.18 -28.11
C GLU A 76 15.57 -27.52 -27.85
N GLN A 77 15.92 -28.19 -26.77
CA GLN A 77 15.31 -29.46 -26.38
C GLN A 77 13.81 -29.33 -26.12
N MET A 78 13.38 -28.27 -25.42
CA MET A 78 11.96 -28.00 -25.17
C MET A 78 11.23 -27.82 -26.51
N LEU A 79 11.73 -26.99 -27.41
CA LEU A 79 11.10 -26.71 -28.71
C LEU A 79 11.04 -27.96 -29.60
N ARG A 80 12.12 -28.77 -29.66
CA ARG A 80 12.16 -30.04 -30.39
C ARG A 80 11.19 -31.09 -29.81
N SER A 81 10.91 -30.98 -28.51
CA SER A 81 9.91 -31.84 -27.85
C SER A 81 8.49 -31.31 -27.97
N SER A 82 8.25 -30.33 -28.84
CA SER A 82 6.94 -29.69 -29.06
C SER A 82 6.40 -28.96 -27.81
N ILE A 83 7.27 -28.53 -26.92
CA ILE A 83 6.91 -27.77 -25.74
C ILE A 83 7.01 -26.27 -26.06
N ALA A 84 5.88 -25.58 -25.98
CA ALA A 84 5.84 -24.12 -26.08
C ALA A 84 6.54 -23.45 -24.88
N ILE A 85 7.15 -22.32 -25.11
CA ILE A 85 7.86 -21.55 -24.09
C ILE A 85 7.06 -20.28 -23.81
N GLU A 86 6.75 -20.06 -22.52
CA GLU A 86 6.20 -18.81 -22.03
C GLU A 86 7.00 -18.40 -20.78
N ARG A 87 7.68 -17.26 -20.86
CA ARG A 87 8.57 -16.76 -19.80
C ARG A 87 8.60 -15.25 -19.77
N GLU A 88 8.93 -14.76 -18.59
CA GLU A 88 9.32 -13.36 -18.41
C GLU A 88 10.76 -13.30 -17.91
N PHE A 89 11.53 -12.36 -18.43
CA PHE A 89 12.91 -12.15 -18.06
C PHE A 89 13.30 -10.69 -18.22
N ARG A 90 14.39 -10.31 -17.56
CA ARG A 90 14.97 -8.99 -17.66
C ARG A 90 15.99 -8.93 -18.82
N ILE A 91 15.97 -7.84 -19.56
CA ILE A 91 17.04 -7.47 -20.47
C ILE A 91 17.75 -6.23 -19.96
N VAL A 92 19.05 -6.13 -20.29
CA VAL A 92 19.87 -4.96 -20.02
C VAL A 92 20.22 -4.35 -21.37
N ASN A 93 19.70 -3.17 -21.66
CA ASN A 93 20.02 -2.48 -22.90
C ASN A 93 21.43 -1.85 -22.86
N SER A 94 21.89 -1.31 -23.98
CA SER A 94 23.21 -0.70 -24.12
C SER A 94 23.46 0.49 -23.18
N SER A 95 22.40 1.12 -22.65
CA SER A 95 22.48 2.20 -21.63
C SER A 95 22.46 1.69 -20.19
N GLY A 96 22.47 0.37 -19.95
CA GLY A 96 22.38 -0.23 -18.62
C GLY A 96 20.96 -0.22 -18.00
N ARG A 97 19.94 0.21 -18.75
CA ARG A 97 18.55 0.19 -18.26
C ARG A 97 17.98 -1.21 -18.35
N ILE A 98 17.33 -1.64 -17.27
CA ILE A 98 16.61 -2.92 -17.20
C ILE A 98 15.21 -2.74 -17.79
N ARG A 99 14.80 -3.68 -18.65
CA ARG A 99 13.42 -3.84 -19.13
C ARG A 99 12.96 -5.25 -18.85
N TRP A 100 11.67 -5.40 -18.63
CA TRP A 100 11.01 -6.70 -18.50
C TRP A 100 10.39 -7.11 -19.82
N ILE A 101 10.77 -8.28 -20.30
CA ILE A 101 10.27 -8.86 -21.56
C ILE A 101 9.48 -10.13 -21.25
N SER A 102 8.28 -10.22 -21.81
CA SER A 102 7.54 -11.47 -21.92
C SER A 102 7.85 -12.10 -23.28
N ILE A 103 8.23 -13.37 -23.30
CA ILE A 103 8.41 -14.17 -24.51
C ILE A 103 7.40 -15.29 -24.58
N LYS A 104 6.81 -15.45 -25.74
CA LYS A 104 6.04 -16.64 -26.12
C LYS A 104 6.64 -17.23 -27.37
N ALA A 105 6.94 -18.51 -27.36
CA ALA A 105 7.53 -19.21 -28.46
C ALA A 105 6.85 -20.56 -28.69
N GLU A 106 6.62 -20.88 -29.94
CA GLU A 106 6.02 -22.14 -30.36
C GLU A 106 6.90 -22.85 -31.37
N PRO A 107 7.02 -24.18 -31.25
CA PRO A 107 7.65 -24.99 -32.28
C PRO A 107 6.79 -25.01 -33.53
N ILE A 108 7.43 -24.91 -34.68
CA ILE A 108 6.78 -25.01 -36.00
C ILE A 108 7.23 -26.31 -36.66
N GLY A 109 6.31 -27.21 -36.88
CA GLY A 109 6.59 -28.49 -37.53
C GLY A 109 5.32 -29.24 -37.91
N GLY A 110 5.44 -30.28 -38.76
CA GLY A 110 4.33 -31.13 -39.11
C GLY A 110 4.02 -32.18 -38.03
N ILE A 111 2.78 -32.66 -37.96
CA ILE A 111 2.27 -33.61 -36.96
C ILE A 111 3.06 -34.92 -36.85
N ALA A 112 3.89 -35.25 -37.84
CA ALA A 112 4.59 -36.55 -37.95
C ALA A 112 6.14 -36.42 -37.79
N VAL A 113 6.70 -35.23 -37.60
CA VAL A 113 8.15 -35.04 -37.55
C VAL A 113 8.47 -34.06 -36.41
N SER A 114 9.55 -34.32 -35.67
CA SER A 114 10.05 -33.38 -34.65
C SER A 114 10.20 -31.99 -35.24
N PRO A 115 9.75 -30.94 -34.51
CA PRO A 115 9.86 -29.59 -35.02
C PRO A 115 11.31 -29.22 -35.30
N ASN A 116 11.56 -28.70 -36.50
CA ASN A 116 12.88 -28.17 -36.87
C ASN A 116 12.94 -26.64 -36.89
N ARG A 117 11.82 -25.99 -36.63
CA ARG A 117 11.72 -24.52 -36.52
C ARG A 117 10.91 -24.11 -35.30
N ALA A 118 11.22 -22.92 -34.83
CA ALA A 118 10.41 -22.25 -33.82
C ALA A 118 10.19 -20.80 -34.22
N ALA A 119 9.10 -20.22 -33.77
CA ALA A 119 8.86 -18.80 -33.86
C ALA A 119 8.29 -18.27 -32.54
N GLY A 120 8.55 -17.02 -32.26
CA GLY A 120 8.07 -16.41 -31.05
C GLY A 120 7.93 -14.90 -31.16
N ILE A 121 7.28 -14.35 -30.15
CA ILE A 121 7.12 -12.93 -29.94
C ILE A 121 7.71 -12.53 -28.59
N CYS A 122 8.25 -11.34 -28.55
CA CYS A 122 8.71 -10.66 -27.34
C CYS A 122 7.90 -9.38 -27.18
N CYS A 123 7.45 -9.10 -25.97
CA CYS A 123 6.70 -7.90 -25.62
C CYS A 123 7.37 -7.20 -24.44
N ASP A 124 7.52 -5.88 -24.52
CA ASP A 124 7.96 -5.08 -23.38
C ASP A 124 6.79 -4.94 -22.36
N ILE A 125 6.96 -5.54 -21.21
CA ILE A 125 5.99 -5.52 -20.12
C ILE A 125 6.46 -4.64 -18.95
N THR A 126 7.50 -3.83 -19.14
CA THR A 126 8.11 -3.00 -18.09
C THR A 126 7.06 -2.10 -17.44
N ARG A 127 6.33 -1.34 -18.26
CA ARG A 127 5.29 -0.43 -17.79
C ARG A 127 4.19 -1.16 -17.03
N HIS A 128 3.73 -2.28 -17.54
CA HIS A 128 2.70 -3.09 -16.86
C HIS A 128 3.17 -3.58 -15.50
N ARG A 129 4.42 -4.05 -15.40
CA ARG A 129 5.02 -4.47 -14.12
C ARG A 129 5.20 -3.31 -13.15
N GLU A 130 5.63 -2.15 -13.62
CA GLU A 130 5.74 -0.93 -12.81
C GLU A 130 4.39 -0.50 -12.25
N GLU A 131 3.34 -0.50 -13.08
CA GLU A 131 1.97 -0.19 -12.65
C GLU A 131 1.48 -1.18 -11.59
N LEU A 132 1.67 -2.49 -11.78
CA LEU A 132 1.33 -3.50 -10.78
C LEU A 132 2.10 -3.32 -9.47
N GLN A 133 3.41 -3.02 -9.54
CA GLN A 133 4.22 -2.77 -8.36
C GLN A 133 3.76 -1.53 -7.58
N LEU A 134 3.36 -0.47 -8.29
CA LEU A 134 2.81 0.74 -7.65
C LEU A 134 1.51 0.42 -6.92
N LEU A 135 0.61 -0.36 -7.52
CA LEU A 135 -0.63 -0.80 -6.88
C LEU A 135 -0.35 -1.65 -5.63
N GLN A 136 0.51 -2.65 -5.73
CA GLN A 136 0.90 -3.49 -4.60
C GLN A 136 1.54 -2.69 -3.46
N ARG A 137 2.42 -1.73 -3.78
CA ARG A 137 3.01 -0.84 -2.77
C ARG A 137 1.96 0.04 -2.09
N SER A 138 0.98 0.54 -2.85
CA SER A 138 -0.12 1.33 -2.30
C SER A 138 -0.97 0.51 -1.34
N GLU A 139 -1.31 -0.71 -1.71
CA GLU A 139 -2.06 -1.65 -0.87
C GLU A 139 -1.31 -1.98 0.44
N LEU A 140 -0.02 -2.34 0.34
CA LEU A 140 0.82 -2.59 1.52
C LEU A 140 0.93 -1.39 2.45
N ARG A 141 0.98 -0.16 1.91
CA ARG A 141 0.99 1.07 2.72
C ARG A 141 -0.33 1.22 3.47
N LEU A 142 -1.47 1.05 2.82
CA LEU A 142 -2.78 1.11 3.46
C LEU A 142 -2.92 0.06 4.56
N GLN A 143 -2.51 -1.18 4.31
CA GLN A 143 -2.50 -2.25 5.32
C GLN A 143 -1.61 -1.89 6.51
N THR A 144 -0.43 -1.33 6.25
CA THR A 144 0.52 -0.94 7.31
C THR A 144 -0.05 0.20 8.16
N ILE A 145 -0.61 1.24 7.52
CA ILE A 145 -1.24 2.36 8.23
C ILE A 145 -2.43 1.86 9.06
N GLY A 146 -3.27 0.99 8.48
CA GLY A 146 -4.41 0.40 9.19
C GLY A 146 -4.00 -0.35 10.45
N ARG A 147 -2.93 -1.18 10.36
CA ARG A 147 -2.37 -1.88 11.54
C ARG A 147 -1.80 -0.93 12.59
N LEU A 148 -1.07 0.10 12.16
CA LEU A 148 -0.49 1.09 13.08
C LEU A 148 -1.55 1.95 13.81
N THR A 149 -2.70 2.16 13.17
CA THR A 149 -3.79 2.98 13.70
C THR A 149 -4.94 2.15 14.27
N ASP A 150 -4.86 0.82 14.25
CA ASP A 150 -5.95 -0.12 14.58
C ASP A 150 -7.26 0.25 13.88
N SER A 151 -7.15 0.52 12.58
CA SER A 151 -8.25 1.04 11.78
C SER A 151 -8.48 0.20 10.54
N LEU A 152 -9.76 0.07 10.17
CA LEU A 152 -10.19 -0.52 8.90
C LEU A 152 -10.49 0.60 7.92
N PHE A 153 -9.90 0.54 6.73
CA PHE A 153 -10.25 1.42 5.61
C PHE A 153 -11.23 0.71 4.70
N TRP A 154 -12.22 1.44 4.21
CA TRP A 154 -13.26 0.87 3.38
C TRP A 154 -13.81 1.89 2.37
N ILE A 155 -14.46 1.34 1.34
CA ILE A 155 -15.16 2.10 0.31
C ILE A 155 -16.64 1.72 0.35
N ALA A 156 -17.51 2.71 0.20
CA ALA A 156 -18.93 2.49 0.00
C ALA A 156 -19.42 3.18 -1.28
N LYS A 157 -20.49 2.64 -1.86
CA LYS A 157 -21.16 3.17 -3.05
C LYS A 157 -21.81 4.52 -2.74
N PRO A 158 -22.22 5.29 -3.79
CA PRO A 158 -22.92 6.58 -3.60
C PRO A 158 -24.15 6.49 -2.70
N ASP A 159 -24.82 5.34 -2.68
CA ASP A 159 -26.00 5.08 -1.85
C ASP A 159 -25.68 4.61 -0.42
N GLY A 160 -24.41 4.61 -0.03
CA GLY A 160 -23.94 4.21 1.29
C GLY A 160 -23.72 2.71 1.48
N ARG A 161 -24.01 1.85 0.51
CA ARG A 161 -23.74 0.41 0.60
C ARG A 161 -22.24 0.15 0.57
N LEU A 162 -21.76 -0.61 1.55
CA LEU A 162 -20.36 -1.02 1.61
C LEU A 162 -19.97 -1.77 0.33
N SER A 163 -18.84 -1.39 -0.25
CA SER A 163 -18.28 -2.01 -1.45
C SER A 163 -17.19 -3.00 -1.09
N GLU A 164 -16.20 -2.55 -0.34
CA GLU A 164 -15.04 -3.36 0.04
C GLU A 164 -14.29 -2.76 1.25
N PHE A 165 -13.50 -3.61 1.91
CA PHE A 165 -12.46 -3.19 2.85
C PHE A 165 -11.11 -3.16 2.14
N LEU A 166 -10.34 -2.08 2.30
CA LEU A 166 -9.07 -1.87 1.61
C LEU A 166 -7.87 -2.53 2.33
N ASN A 167 -7.97 -2.76 3.63
CA ASN A 167 -6.86 -3.26 4.45
C ASN A 167 -7.27 -4.39 5.40
N LEU A 168 -8.26 -5.18 5.02
CA LEU A 168 -8.69 -6.31 5.83
C LEU A 168 -7.55 -7.34 5.93
N PRO A 169 -7.13 -7.73 7.14
CA PRO A 169 -6.13 -8.78 7.33
C PRO A 169 -6.55 -10.11 6.69
N GLU A 170 -5.60 -10.92 6.25
CA GLU A 170 -5.90 -12.19 5.58
C GLU A 170 -6.69 -13.16 6.46
N ASP A 171 -6.35 -13.23 7.74
CA ASP A 171 -7.03 -14.02 8.77
C ASP A 171 -8.44 -13.54 9.09
N ALA A 172 -8.77 -12.27 8.79
CA ALA A 172 -10.10 -11.69 8.95
C ALA A 172 -10.96 -11.77 7.66
N ARG A 173 -10.46 -12.37 6.58
CA ARG A 173 -11.19 -12.50 5.29
C ARG A 173 -12.17 -13.67 5.33
N SER A 174 -13.36 -13.46 5.92
CA SER A 174 -14.48 -14.38 5.77
C SER A 174 -15.31 -14.04 4.52
N PRO A 175 -16.16 -14.94 4.00
CA PRO A 175 -17.05 -14.65 2.86
C PRO A 175 -17.93 -13.43 3.10
N GLU A 176 -18.37 -13.21 4.33
CA GLU A 176 -19.20 -12.06 4.75
C GLU A 176 -18.41 -10.75 4.67
N MET A 177 -17.10 -10.79 4.96
CA MET A 177 -16.21 -9.63 4.89
C MET A 177 -15.71 -9.35 3.47
N VAL A 178 -15.75 -10.34 2.56
CA VAL A 178 -15.38 -10.16 1.14
C VAL A 178 -16.52 -9.50 0.35
N ARG A 179 -17.79 -9.77 0.74
CA ARG A 179 -18.98 -9.11 0.17
C ARG A 179 -19.81 -8.48 1.30
N PRO A 180 -19.29 -7.44 1.93
CA PRO A 180 -19.84 -6.95 3.17
C PRO A 180 -21.19 -6.24 2.95
N SER A 181 -22.08 -6.43 3.91
CA SER A 181 -23.29 -5.63 4.07
C SER A 181 -23.31 -5.04 5.47
N TRP A 182 -23.55 -3.74 5.58
CA TRP A 182 -23.69 -3.08 6.90
C TRP A 182 -24.73 -3.76 7.77
N ASP A 183 -25.85 -4.20 7.17
CA ASP A 183 -26.95 -4.84 7.90
C ASP A 183 -26.53 -6.17 8.56
N GLN A 184 -25.56 -6.86 7.98
CA GLN A 184 -25.02 -8.10 8.54
C GLN A 184 -23.93 -7.85 9.58
N LEU A 185 -23.10 -6.85 9.35
CA LEU A 185 -21.94 -6.58 10.19
C LEU A 185 -22.28 -5.75 11.44
N ILE A 186 -23.29 -4.88 11.38
CA ILE A 186 -23.63 -3.98 12.48
C ILE A 186 -24.57 -4.64 13.48
N HIS A 187 -24.28 -4.45 14.77
CA HIS A 187 -25.11 -4.93 15.85
C HIS A 187 -26.56 -4.44 15.71
N GLY A 188 -27.54 -5.29 16.00
CA GLY A 188 -28.97 -4.99 15.81
C GLY A 188 -29.41 -3.65 16.38
N ASP A 189 -29.01 -3.35 17.63
CA ASP A 189 -29.40 -2.11 18.32
C ASP A 189 -28.82 -0.85 17.69
N ASP A 190 -27.71 -0.95 16.95
CA ASP A 190 -27.00 0.18 16.38
C ASP A 190 -27.44 0.49 14.93
N ARG A 191 -28.20 -0.43 14.30
CA ARG A 191 -28.59 -0.33 12.87
C ARG A 191 -29.40 0.91 12.54
N GLU A 192 -30.35 1.28 13.39
CA GLU A 192 -31.21 2.45 13.15
C GLU A 192 -30.39 3.74 13.20
N THR A 193 -29.56 3.90 14.25
CA THR A 193 -28.66 5.06 14.40
C THR A 193 -27.68 5.16 13.23
N PHE A 194 -27.09 4.03 12.84
CA PHE A 194 -26.15 3.96 11.72
C PHE A 194 -26.80 4.33 10.40
N SER A 195 -28.00 3.78 10.12
CA SER A 195 -28.75 4.07 8.90
C SER A 195 -29.23 5.53 8.83
N ALA A 196 -29.61 6.12 9.97
CA ALA A 196 -29.96 7.53 10.05
C ALA A 196 -28.76 8.44 9.77
N ALA A 197 -27.57 8.12 10.32
CA ALA A 197 -26.34 8.85 10.04
C ALA A 197 -25.95 8.79 8.56
N TRP A 198 -26.08 7.62 7.93
CA TRP A 198 -25.84 7.47 6.49
C TRP A 198 -26.81 8.30 5.65
N ARG A 199 -28.10 8.22 5.95
CA ARG A 199 -29.12 8.98 5.24
C ARG A 199 -28.82 10.48 5.31
N HIS A 200 -28.52 10.98 6.49
CA HIS A 200 -28.13 12.37 6.68
C HIS A 200 -26.88 12.75 5.88
N ALA A 201 -25.82 11.92 5.93
CA ALA A 201 -24.59 12.17 5.18
C ALA A 201 -24.83 12.22 3.65
N ILE A 202 -25.63 11.30 3.10
CA ILE A 202 -25.96 11.24 1.68
C ILE A 202 -26.77 12.48 1.25
N GLU A 203 -27.81 12.83 2.01
CA GLU A 203 -28.68 13.98 1.72
C GLU A 203 -27.94 15.31 1.77
N THR A 204 -27.09 15.48 2.79
CA THR A 204 -26.35 16.74 2.99
C THR A 204 -25.02 16.78 2.25
N ARG A 205 -24.54 15.65 1.72
CA ARG A 205 -23.20 15.47 1.12
C ARG A 205 -22.06 15.83 2.09
N GLN A 206 -22.30 15.68 3.38
CA GLN A 206 -21.34 15.95 4.43
C GLN A 206 -20.67 14.64 4.90
N ASN A 207 -19.60 14.79 5.66
CA ASN A 207 -18.90 13.64 6.22
C ASN A 207 -19.79 12.83 7.17
N LEU A 208 -19.74 11.50 7.04
CA LEU A 208 -20.29 10.59 8.02
C LEU A 208 -19.42 10.57 9.27
N SER A 209 -20.04 10.50 10.44
CA SER A 209 -19.36 10.20 11.72
C SER A 209 -20.35 9.48 12.63
N VAL A 210 -20.07 8.22 12.99
CA VAL A 210 -20.97 7.38 13.80
C VAL A 210 -20.20 6.34 14.60
N GLU A 211 -20.63 6.11 15.82
CA GLU A 211 -20.16 4.99 16.66
C GLU A 211 -21.12 3.81 16.52
N HIS A 212 -20.59 2.60 16.44
CA HIS A 212 -21.36 1.38 16.29
C HIS A 212 -20.52 0.14 16.64
N ARG A 213 -21.18 -0.98 16.84
CA ARG A 213 -20.54 -2.28 17.05
C ARG A 213 -20.52 -3.07 15.75
N LEU A 214 -19.33 -3.55 15.35
CA LEU A 214 -19.12 -4.45 14.22
C LEU A 214 -18.94 -5.88 14.71
N GLN A 215 -19.56 -6.83 14.03
CA GLN A 215 -19.32 -8.25 14.22
C GLN A 215 -18.00 -8.65 13.58
N MET A 216 -17.12 -9.23 14.36
CA MET A 216 -15.86 -9.81 13.89
C MET A 216 -16.06 -11.25 13.41
N PRO A 217 -15.12 -11.82 12.64
CA PRO A 217 -15.21 -13.19 12.12
C PRO A 217 -15.45 -14.24 13.21
N GLU A 218 -14.93 -14.02 14.41
CA GLU A 218 -15.12 -14.90 15.57
C GLU A 218 -16.51 -14.77 16.23
N GLY A 219 -17.38 -13.93 15.66
CA GLY A 219 -18.73 -13.69 16.17
C GLY A 219 -18.83 -12.63 17.27
N ALA A 220 -17.71 -12.15 17.81
CA ALA A 220 -17.71 -11.11 18.83
C ALA A 220 -18.05 -9.74 18.22
N PHE A 221 -18.74 -8.89 19.00
CA PHE A 221 -18.98 -7.51 18.62
C PHE A 221 -17.92 -6.58 19.22
N VAL A 222 -17.31 -5.76 18.37
CA VAL A 222 -16.29 -4.78 18.75
C VAL A 222 -16.77 -3.38 18.41
N SER A 223 -16.60 -2.44 19.35
CA SER A 223 -16.99 -1.04 19.17
C SER A 223 -16.03 -0.31 18.25
N TYR A 224 -16.59 0.32 17.24
CA TYR A 224 -15.88 1.13 16.27
C TYR A 224 -16.46 2.54 16.18
N TRP A 225 -15.60 3.49 15.89
CA TRP A 225 -15.98 4.82 15.43
C TRP A 225 -15.63 4.93 13.94
N SER A 226 -16.66 5.14 13.13
CA SER A 226 -16.52 5.25 11.68
C SER A 226 -16.68 6.68 11.22
N LYS A 227 -15.78 7.10 10.35
CA LYS A 227 -15.88 8.34 9.56
C LYS A 227 -15.79 8.03 8.09
N ALA A 228 -16.52 8.78 7.27
CA ALA A 228 -16.35 8.76 5.83
C ALA A 228 -16.51 10.14 5.22
N ALA A 229 -15.83 10.34 4.09
CA ALA A 229 -15.97 11.52 3.26
C ALA A 229 -16.44 11.11 1.85
N PRO A 230 -17.31 11.89 1.21
CA PRO A 230 -17.71 11.62 -0.17
C PRO A 230 -16.59 12.03 -1.14
N TRP A 231 -16.23 11.13 -2.05
CA TRP A 231 -15.42 11.47 -3.21
C TRP A 231 -16.33 11.85 -4.37
N MET A 232 -16.16 13.06 -4.88
CA MET A 232 -17.04 13.63 -5.92
C MET A 232 -16.28 13.83 -7.23
N ASN A 233 -17.00 13.66 -8.34
CA ASN A 233 -16.48 14.07 -9.64
C ASN A 233 -16.53 15.62 -9.80
N PRO A 234 -15.92 16.17 -10.87
CA PRO A 234 -15.96 17.61 -11.15
C PRO A 234 -17.38 18.20 -11.30
N SER A 235 -18.38 17.36 -11.61
CA SER A 235 -19.80 17.78 -11.70
C SER A 235 -20.53 17.73 -10.35
N GLY A 236 -19.83 17.47 -9.23
CA GLY A 236 -20.40 17.44 -7.89
C GLY A 236 -21.25 16.21 -7.56
N GLN A 237 -21.16 15.15 -8.36
CA GLN A 237 -21.83 13.87 -8.07
C GLN A 237 -20.92 12.98 -7.21
N ILE A 238 -21.48 12.39 -6.16
CA ILE A 238 -20.75 11.42 -5.34
C ILE A 238 -20.49 10.17 -6.20
N LYS A 239 -19.23 9.76 -6.28
CA LYS A 239 -18.78 8.54 -6.94
C LYS A 239 -18.67 7.40 -5.96
N GLU A 240 -18.12 7.67 -4.80
CA GLU A 240 -17.96 6.72 -3.71
C GLU A 240 -17.76 7.46 -2.39
N TRP A 241 -17.85 6.72 -1.30
CA TRP A 241 -17.47 7.17 0.03
C TRP A 241 -16.20 6.45 0.45
N ILE A 242 -15.24 7.20 0.95
CA ILE A 242 -14.01 6.64 1.50
C ILE A 242 -14.08 6.78 3.01
N GLY A 243 -13.95 5.66 3.70
CA GLY A 243 -14.16 5.61 5.14
C GLY A 243 -13.06 4.92 5.91
N ILE A 244 -13.04 5.23 7.20
CA ILE A 244 -12.19 4.63 8.21
C ILE A 244 -13.04 4.25 9.41
N SER A 245 -12.86 3.02 9.90
CA SER A 245 -13.45 2.54 11.16
C SER A 245 -12.33 2.26 12.15
N ARG A 246 -12.29 2.99 13.24
CA ARG A 246 -11.29 2.86 14.29
C ARG A 246 -11.83 2.03 15.44
N ASN A 247 -11.08 1.02 15.88
CA ASN A 247 -11.42 0.18 17.00
C ASN A 247 -11.33 0.98 18.32
N LEU A 248 -12.46 1.15 19.02
CA LEU A 248 -12.53 1.88 20.28
C LEU A 248 -12.13 1.02 21.50
N SER A 249 -12.26 -0.31 21.40
CA SER A 249 -11.90 -1.20 22.50
C SER A 249 -10.41 -1.18 22.80
N GLN A 250 -9.59 -0.97 21.79
CA GLN A 250 -8.14 -0.87 21.94
C GLN A 250 -7.68 0.52 22.40
N LEU A 251 -8.48 1.56 22.17
CA LEU A 251 -8.23 2.87 22.76
C LEU A 251 -8.27 2.83 24.29
N ASN A 252 -9.12 1.96 24.85
CA ASN A 252 -9.22 1.74 26.29
C ASN A 252 -8.23 0.69 26.81
N GLN A 253 -7.65 -0.16 25.91
CA GLN A 253 -6.66 -1.21 26.25
C GLN A 253 -5.23 -0.83 25.88
N ARG A 254 -5.02 0.13 24.99
CA ARG A 254 -3.74 0.81 25.07
C ARG A 254 -3.71 1.33 26.50
N PRO A 255 -2.68 0.98 27.29
CA PRO A 255 -2.27 1.94 28.26
C PRO A 255 -2.20 3.19 27.40
N SER A 256 -3.12 4.16 27.62
CA SER A 256 -2.88 5.53 27.14
C SER A 256 -1.40 5.62 27.19
N PRO A 257 -0.61 5.85 26.11
CA PRO A 257 0.72 6.18 26.41
C PRO A 257 0.50 7.25 27.46
N THR A 258 0.64 6.86 28.68
CA THR A 258 0.80 7.73 29.81
C THR A 258 2.13 8.40 29.54
N ILE A 259 2.11 9.05 28.41
CA ILE A 259 2.99 10.10 28.06
C ILE A 259 2.34 11.38 28.61
N HIS A 260 1.71 11.23 29.73
CA HIS A 260 1.72 12.22 30.79
C HIS A 260 2.83 11.83 31.77
N ALA A 261 3.97 11.40 31.20
CA ALA A 261 5.17 11.33 32.01
C ALA A 261 5.58 12.78 32.21
N LEU A 262 5.11 13.30 33.34
CA LEU A 262 5.56 14.60 33.82
C LEU A 262 7.08 14.59 33.81
N THR A 263 7.72 15.56 33.22
CA THR A 263 9.18 15.65 33.23
C THR A 263 9.63 16.54 34.37
N GLY A 264 10.82 16.30 34.89
CA GLY A 264 11.40 17.16 35.92
C GLY A 264 11.51 18.63 35.47
N ILE A 265 11.72 18.85 34.16
CA ILE A 265 11.71 20.20 33.55
C ILE A 265 10.31 20.82 33.67
N GLN A 266 9.23 20.08 33.44
CA GLN A 266 7.86 20.59 33.59
C GLN A 266 7.56 20.92 35.04
N VAL A 267 7.95 20.10 36.00
CA VAL A 267 7.78 20.37 37.44
C VAL A 267 8.50 21.67 37.83
N ARG A 268 9.75 21.84 37.43
CA ARG A 268 10.56 23.05 37.67
C ARG A 268 9.93 24.29 37.03
N SER A 269 9.46 24.16 35.77
CA SER A 269 8.85 25.26 35.02
C SER A 269 7.51 25.66 35.63
N ALA A 270 6.66 24.69 36.01
CA ALA A 270 5.39 24.94 36.69
C ALA A 270 5.59 25.69 38.01
N ARG A 271 6.55 25.24 38.82
CA ARG A 271 6.92 25.90 40.06
C ARG A 271 7.43 27.33 39.84
N ALA A 272 8.23 27.55 38.80
CA ALA A 272 8.70 28.89 38.44
C ALA A 272 7.56 29.82 37.99
N ILE A 273 6.60 29.32 37.19
CA ILE A 273 5.40 30.06 36.77
C ILE A 273 4.60 30.53 38.01
N LEU A 274 4.46 29.69 39.03
CA LEU A 274 3.75 29.97 40.25
C LEU A 274 4.58 30.80 41.26
N ASN A 275 5.84 31.05 40.97
CA ASN A 275 6.80 31.67 41.89
C ASN A 275 6.90 30.91 43.22
N TRP A 276 6.90 29.57 43.16
CA TRP A 276 6.98 28.72 44.35
C TRP A 276 8.41 28.22 44.58
N SER A 277 8.80 28.17 45.84
CA SER A 277 10.03 27.47 46.26
C SER A 277 9.79 25.96 46.31
N VAL A 278 10.86 25.18 46.34
CA VAL A 278 10.77 23.70 46.53
C VAL A 278 10.07 23.39 47.87
N ASP A 279 10.35 24.18 48.91
CA ASP A 279 9.77 24.00 50.24
C ASP A 279 8.26 24.27 50.24
N ARG A 280 7.82 25.28 49.47
CA ARG A 280 6.40 25.57 49.31
C ARG A 280 5.67 24.43 48.56
N LEU A 281 6.22 23.97 47.45
CA LEU A 281 5.66 22.82 46.73
C LEU A 281 5.64 21.58 47.62
N SER A 282 6.67 21.37 48.44
CA SER A 282 6.73 20.27 49.41
C SER A 282 5.57 20.31 50.40
N GLN A 283 5.28 21.49 50.94
CA GLN A 283 4.18 21.68 51.91
C GLN A 283 2.81 21.44 51.26
N GLU A 284 2.58 22.04 50.09
CA GLU A 284 1.30 21.93 49.36
C GLU A 284 1.03 20.52 48.79
N ALA A 285 2.05 19.84 48.32
CA ALA A 285 1.94 18.50 47.73
C ALA A 285 2.08 17.34 48.74
N GLY A 286 2.56 17.65 49.98
CA GLY A 286 2.87 16.61 50.95
C GLY A 286 4.05 15.72 50.59
N VAL A 287 4.93 16.18 49.75
CA VAL A 287 6.11 15.43 49.23
C VAL A 287 7.39 16.02 49.80
N ARG A 288 8.33 15.16 50.18
CA ARG A 288 9.60 15.61 50.79
C ARG A 288 10.41 16.53 49.83
N PRO A 289 11.05 17.61 50.30
CA PRO A 289 11.84 18.50 49.46
C PRO A 289 12.96 17.80 48.67
N GLY A 290 13.58 16.79 49.28
CA GLY A 290 14.61 15.97 48.60
C GLY A 290 14.08 15.16 47.41
N THR A 291 12.85 14.65 47.51
CA THR A 291 12.15 13.96 46.41
C THR A 291 11.89 14.94 45.27
N ILE A 292 11.37 16.11 45.55
CA ILE A 292 11.08 17.14 44.52
C ILE A 292 12.37 17.52 43.77
N ARG A 293 13.48 17.78 44.49
CA ARG A 293 14.77 18.10 43.83
C ARG A 293 15.26 16.98 42.95
N ARG A 294 15.20 15.74 43.44
CA ARG A 294 15.56 14.54 42.62
C ARG A 294 14.70 14.41 41.37
N LEU A 295 13.40 14.64 41.48
CA LEU A 295 12.47 14.58 40.34
C LEU A 295 12.74 15.69 39.32
N GLU A 296 13.07 16.90 39.80
CA GLU A 296 13.43 18.03 38.92
C GLU A 296 14.76 17.86 38.16
N GLU A 297 15.63 16.97 38.60
CA GLU A 297 16.89 16.61 37.92
C GLU A 297 16.73 15.55 36.85
N ILE A 298 15.63 14.79 36.86
CA ILE A 298 15.37 13.74 35.91
C ILE A 298 14.85 14.34 34.60
N ASN A 299 15.65 14.26 33.54
CA ASN A 299 15.25 14.71 32.18
C ASN A 299 14.38 13.71 31.42
N ALA A 300 14.19 12.49 31.94
CA ALA A 300 13.29 11.48 31.39
C ALA A 300 11.86 11.66 31.97
N GLY A 301 10.87 11.05 31.31
CA GLY A 301 9.50 11.05 31.82
C GLY A 301 9.40 10.39 33.19
N LEU A 302 8.76 11.07 34.13
CA LEU A 302 8.44 10.57 35.46
C LEU A 302 7.17 9.74 35.38
N THR A 303 7.15 8.54 35.95
CA THR A 303 5.97 7.66 35.93
C THR A 303 4.91 8.27 36.87
N THR A 304 3.76 8.65 36.32
CA THR A 304 2.61 9.17 37.10
C THR A 304 2.00 8.14 38.06
N ASP A 305 2.38 6.90 37.95
CA ASP A 305 2.01 5.83 38.88
C ASP A 305 2.73 5.92 40.24
N GLU A 306 3.77 6.75 40.35
CA GLU A 306 4.37 7.07 41.64
C GLU A 306 3.48 8.05 42.38
N PRO A 307 3.01 7.74 43.62
CA PRO A 307 2.08 8.59 44.39
C PRO A 307 2.59 10.01 44.57
N GLU A 308 3.89 10.19 44.70
CA GLU A 308 4.56 11.46 44.86
C GLU A 308 4.49 12.35 43.60
N VAL A 309 4.64 11.75 42.42
CA VAL A 309 4.54 12.44 41.11
C VAL A 309 3.10 12.88 40.87
N SER A 310 2.12 12.00 41.12
CA SER A 310 0.70 12.32 41.01
C SER A 310 0.27 13.44 41.96
N ALA A 311 0.77 13.45 43.20
CA ALA A 311 0.51 14.51 44.16
C ALA A 311 1.08 15.88 43.70
N ILE A 312 2.30 15.91 43.18
CA ILE A 312 2.93 17.11 42.62
C ILE A 312 2.12 17.63 41.43
N GLU A 313 1.77 16.78 40.48
CA GLU A 313 0.99 17.17 39.30
C GLU A 313 -0.36 17.80 39.68
N LYS A 314 -1.10 17.11 40.55
CA LYS A 314 -2.41 17.57 41.03
C LYS A 314 -2.30 18.94 41.77
N THR A 315 -1.28 19.11 42.57
CA THR A 315 -1.05 20.34 43.32
C THR A 315 -0.72 21.52 42.39
N LEU A 316 0.19 21.34 41.46
CA LEU A 316 0.57 22.37 40.49
C LEU A 316 -0.58 22.71 39.55
N SER A 317 -1.32 21.71 39.08
CA SER A 317 -2.50 21.92 38.24
C SER A 317 -3.64 22.62 38.97
N GLY A 318 -3.84 22.31 40.27
CA GLY A 318 -4.79 23.00 41.13
C GLY A 318 -4.41 24.44 41.41
N ALA A 319 -3.12 24.78 41.41
CA ALA A 319 -2.59 26.12 41.61
C ALA A 319 -2.63 27.00 40.33
N GLY A 320 -3.16 26.54 39.21
CA GLY A 320 -3.36 27.35 37.99
C GLY A 320 -2.34 27.12 36.89
N VAL A 321 -1.68 25.98 36.88
CA VAL A 321 -0.79 25.57 35.79
C VAL A 321 -1.42 24.47 34.98
N GLU A 322 -1.26 24.49 33.67
CA GLU A 322 -1.66 23.45 32.75
C GLU A 322 -0.43 22.80 32.11
N PHE A 323 -0.32 21.48 32.24
CA PHE A 323 0.71 20.71 31.57
C PHE A 323 0.21 20.36 30.17
N THR A 324 1.04 20.60 29.15
CA THR A 324 0.72 20.27 27.77
C THR A 324 1.67 19.18 27.26
N PHE A 325 1.10 18.22 26.56
CA PHE A 325 1.82 17.08 25.99
C PHE A 325 1.47 17.05 24.51
N TYR A 326 2.42 17.33 23.65
CA TYR A 326 2.23 17.33 22.20
C TYR A 326 2.59 15.95 21.63
N LEU A 327 1.94 15.59 20.55
CA LEU A 327 2.18 14.32 19.81
C LEU A 327 3.63 14.21 19.26
N ASP A 328 4.34 15.33 19.13
CA ASP A 328 5.75 15.41 18.74
C ASP A 328 6.74 15.26 19.91
N GLY A 329 6.23 14.97 21.12
CA GLY A 329 7.03 14.61 22.29
C GLY A 329 7.70 15.78 23.02
N LYS A 330 7.37 17.04 22.71
CA LYS A 330 7.88 18.19 23.48
C LYS A 330 6.92 18.54 24.62
N PRO A 331 7.28 18.24 25.87
CA PRO A 331 6.46 18.61 27.02
C PRO A 331 6.45 20.11 27.25
N GLY A 332 5.28 20.66 27.49
CA GLY A 332 5.10 22.10 27.76
C GLY A 332 4.39 22.37 29.08
N VAL A 333 4.46 23.62 29.56
CA VAL A 333 3.75 24.13 30.74
C VAL A 333 3.25 25.53 30.42
N ARG A 334 2.01 25.85 30.78
CA ARG A 334 1.46 27.19 30.65
C ARG A 334 0.60 27.56 31.85
N PRO A 335 0.48 28.84 32.21
CA PRO A 335 -0.54 29.29 33.15
C PRO A 335 -1.93 29.10 32.57
N ARG A 336 -2.90 28.76 33.40
CA ARG A 336 -4.31 28.71 33.04
C ARG A 336 -4.91 30.07 32.87
#